data_e366bccc7bea50ac7a82a2361064f44a
#
_entry.id   e366bccc7bea50ac7a82a2361064f44a
#
_cell.length_a   1.000
_cell.length_b   1.000
_cell.length_c   1.000
_cell.angle_alpha   90.00
_cell.angle_beta   90.00
_cell.angle_gamma   90.00
#
_symmetry.space_group_name_H-M   'P 1'
#
loop_
_entity.id
_entity.type
_entity.pdbx_description
1 polymer ?
#
loop_
_entity_poly.entity_id
_entity_poly.type
_entity_poly.pdbx_seq_one_letter_code
_entity_poly.pdbx_strand_id
1 'polypeptide(L)'
;MRISTLLICSTLPLILAGCNRDKTPPTITVTEPAYDGKNIQFGDVFFVEFEAFDEAEDGGLWRVELRGADGITPKTAQVGIWEGPSTGNLIVAFALDASAWPTGAMTLAVVADDAASNRAAVFRDLNYTAAEDLPEVIVALTAETDGSSTVVRTDANGDELENWTGLPGSTKLTYSDGVLALADDADATVHLVDWQTGEVTNEWTDPTVAGAAPHIKALHPLGVQAGFIVAHSGGVVAIDPSGNLLFERFSEAPWMPIDVRFDGTSCIVWEHNEATDNHRLRSWDFQTGGTGPIVALANAPDGWAVVGQQDGGTPGNVCMLSESDGITLVNTATGGLSDLCPLLGSGSMGLAPYGSVGINGSEALFLRGEFLCRQSMAPVASGSQWPLEGTLQSMRALASGGVEFTRVVSGGLELWRWDAAGTVPELVAIVPAVNTLDVVIVNE
;
A
#
# COMPACT_ATOMS: atom_id res chain seq x y z
N MET A 1 -11.60 -60.77 69.27
CA MET A 1 -10.33 -60.11 68.98
C MET A 1 -10.70 -58.85 68.13
N ARG A 2 -10.78 -57.68 68.76
CA ARG A 2 -11.15 -56.41 68.09
C ARG A 2 -9.89 -55.60 67.90
N ILE A 3 -9.56 -55.33 66.62
CA ILE A 3 -8.41 -54.48 66.26
C ILE A 3 -9.01 -53.09 66.03
N SER A 4 -8.67 -52.14 66.89
CA SER A 4 -9.01 -50.74 66.74
C SER A 4 -7.97 -50.04 65.85
N THR A 5 -8.37 -49.58 64.70
CA THR A 5 -7.55 -48.81 63.79
C THR A 5 -7.55 -47.33 64.25
N LEU A 6 -6.40 -46.88 64.66
CA LEU A 6 -6.16 -45.45 65.06
C LEU A 6 -5.95 -44.63 63.78
N LEU A 7 -6.90 -43.74 63.48
CA LEU A 7 -6.81 -42.80 62.36
C LEU A 7 -6.02 -41.56 62.84
N ILE A 8 -4.77 -41.43 62.44
CA ILE A 8 -3.96 -40.26 62.67
C ILE A 8 -4.29 -39.23 61.58
N CYS A 9 -5.05 -38.21 61.92
CA CYS A 9 -5.34 -37.10 61.08
C CYS A 9 -4.17 -36.12 61.12
N SER A 10 -3.23 -36.17 60.22
CA SER A 10 -2.15 -35.20 60.05
C SER A 10 -2.74 -33.94 59.35
N THR A 11 -3.06 -32.93 60.11
CA THR A 11 -3.36 -31.60 59.61
C THR A 11 -2.06 -31.00 59.06
N LEU A 12 -1.91 -31.08 57.75
CA LEU A 12 -0.87 -30.32 57.02
C LEU A 12 -1.34 -28.85 57.02
N PRO A 13 -0.60 -27.89 57.58
CA PRO A 13 -0.93 -26.49 57.39
C PRO A 13 -0.70 -26.18 55.90
N LEU A 14 -1.75 -25.96 55.15
CA LEU A 14 -1.66 -25.26 53.86
C LEU A 14 -1.13 -23.86 54.16
N ILE A 15 0.16 -23.67 54.00
CA ILE A 15 0.74 -22.36 53.84
C ILE A 15 0.21 -21.84 52.51
N LEU A 16 -0.86 -21.07 52.57
CA LEU A 16 -1.26 -20.16 51.52
C LEU A 16 -0.15 -19.11 51.43
N ALA A 17 0.96 -19.45 50.74
CA ALA A 17 1.81 -18.45 50.18
C ALA A 17 0.92 -17.69 49.21
N GLY A 18 0.24 -16.64 49.70
CA GLY A 18 -0.39 -15.68 48.82
C GLY A 18 0.70 -15.21 47.88
N CYS A 19 0.60 -15.56 46.63
CA CYS A 19 1.39 -14.94 45.60
C CYS A 19 1.08 -13.44 45.70
N ASN A 20 1.93 -12.71 46.38
CA ASN A 20 1.91 -11.27 46.36
C ASN A 20 2.49 -10.87 44.99
N ARG A 21 1.69 -11.12 43.95
CA ARG A 21 2.03 -10.71 42.60
C ARG A 21 2.03 -9.19 42.64
N ASP A 22 3.12 -8.61 42.20
CA ASP A 22 3.19 -7.17 42.03
C ASP A 22 2.01 -6.73 41.12
N LYS A 23 1.34 -5.66 41.49
CA LYS A 23 0.20 -5.07 40.78
C LYS A 23 0.45 -3.61 40.43
N THR A 24 1.62 -3.12 40.74
CA THR A 24 2.00 -1.73 40.49
C THR A 24 2.60 -1.63 39.08
N PRO A 25 1.95 -0.92 38.15
CA PRO A 25 2.54 -0.73 36.85
C PRO A 25 3.79 0.14 36.93
N PRO A 26 4.77 -0.02 36.04
CA PRO A 26 5.93 0.83 35.98
C PRO A 26 5.54 2.29 35.74
N THR A 27 6.39 3.22 36.10
CA THR A 27 6.23 4.65 35.86
C THR A 27 7.06 5.03 34.63
N ILE A 28 6.49 5.78 33.69
CA ILE A 28 7.19 6.24 32.47
C ILE A 28 7.30 7.77 32.53
N THR A 29 8.51 8.27 32.35
CA THR A 29 8.79 9.69 32.18
C THR A 29 9.38 9.92 30.80
N VAL A 30 8.67 10.68 29.96
CA VAL A 30 9.14 11.07 28.61
C VAL A 30 9.67 12.49 28.69
N THR A 31 10.96 12.67 28.42
CA THR A 31 11.64 13.97 28.46
C THR A 31 11.74 14.61 27.08
N GLU A 32 11.80 13.79 26.02
CA GLU A 32 11.74 14.27 24.64
C GLU A 32 10.82 13.34 23.81
N PRO A 33 9.79 13.89 23.14
CA PRO A 33 9.37 15.30 23.11
C PRO A 33 8.78 15.76 24.45
N ALA A 34 9.21 16.95 24.90
CA ALA A 34 8.79 17.50 26.17
C ALA A 34 7.30 17.94 26.23
N TYR A 35 6.66 18.12 25.07
CA TYR A 35 5.27 18.59 24.92
C TYR A 35 4.58 17.95 23.73
N ASP A 36 3.26 18.01 23.75
CA ASP A 36 2.40 17.59 22.65
C ASP A 36 2.47 18.57 21.47
N GLY A 37 2.24 18.08 20.26
CA GLY A 37 2.21 18.89 19.04
C GLY A 37 3.58 19.23 18.47
N LYS A 38 4.64 18.47 18.85
CA LYS A 38 5.96 18.65 18.23
C LYS A 38 5.88 18.37 16.73
N ASN A 39 6.43 19.28 15.93
CA ASN A 39 6.56 19.10 14.50
C ASN A 39 7.75 18.18 14.19
N ILE A 40 7.53 17.20 13.35
CA ILE A 40 8.52 16.29 12.78
C ILE A 40 8.30 16.22 11.27
N GLN A 41 9.34 15.95 10.49
CA GLN A 41 9.23 15.94 9.04
C GLN A 41 10.00 14.79 8.41
N PHE A 42 9.63 14.45 7.17
CA PHE A 42 10.36 13.50 6.35
C PHE A 42 11.85 13.89 6.25
N GLY A 43 12.72 12.88 6.29
CA GLY A 43 14.17 13.05 6.24
C GLY A 43 14.82 13.38 7.58
N ASP A 44 14.04 13.69 8.61
CA ASP A 44 14.56 13.92 9.95
C ASP A 44 14.92 12.61 10.66
N VAL A 45 15.80 12.72 11.66
CA VAL A 45 15.94 11.70 12.70
C VAL A 45 15.23 12.20 13.96
N PHE A 46 14.13 11.54 14.30
CA PHE A 46 13.34 11.87 15.47
C PHE A 46 13.82 11.09 16.69
N PHE A 47 14.20 11.81 17.74
CA PHE A 47 14.67 11.22 18.98
C PHE A 47 13.58 11.23 20.05
N VAL A 48 13.43 10.09 20.72
CA VAL A 48 12.55 9.90 21.88
C VAL A 48 13.43 9.58 23.08
N GLU A 49 13.35 10.43 24.11
CA GLU A 49 14.10 10.25 25.34
C GLU A 49 13.13 9.97 26.49
N PHE A 50 13.33 8.87 27.19
CA PHE A 50 12.44 8.43 28.27
C PHE A 50 13.15 7.57 29.28
N GLU A 51 12.55 7.47 30.48
CA GLU A 51 12.92 6.55 31.55
C GLU A 51 11.66 5.75 31.95
N ALA A 52 11.80 4.44 32.10
CA ALA A 52 10.83 3.60 32.78
C ALA A 52 11.40 3.12 34.11
N PHE A 53 10.62 3.23 35.18
CA PHE A 53 11.00 2.86 36.53
C PHE A 53 9.96 1.91 37.13
N ASP A 54 10.44 0.84 37.79
CA ASP A 54 9.64 -0.15 38.47
C ASP A 54 10.12 -0.34 39.90
N GLU A 55 9.22 -0.14 40.90
CA GLU A 55 9.53 -0.30 42.32
C GLU A 55 9.81 -1.76 42.69
N ALA A 56 9.31 -2.73 41.96
CA ALA A 56 9.52 -4.16 42.20
C ALA A 56 10.93 -4.64 41.82
N GLU A 57 11.72 -3.79 41.12
CA GLU A 57 13.10 -4.03 40.69
C GLU A 57 13.32 -5.26 39.79
N ASP A 58 12.26 -5.76 39.14
CA ASP A 58 12.34 -6.98 38.34
C ASP A 58 12.49 -6.73 36.81
N GLY A 59 12.51 -5.44 36.40
CA GLY A 59 12.72 -5.05 35.01
C GLY A 59 11.53 -5.33 34.13
N GLY A 60 11.72 -5.36 32.80
CA GLY A 60 10.61 -5.61 31.90
C GLY A 60 10.91 -5.37 30.42
N LEU A 61 9.85 -5.06 29.68
CA LEU A 61 9.87 -4.77 28.25
C LEU A 61 9.42 -3.32 28.01
N TRP A 62 10.17 -2.58 27.22
CA TRP A 62 9.72 -1.29 26.73
C TRP A 62 9.45 -1.35 25.22
N ARG A 63 8.52 -0.51 24.75
CA ARG A 63 8.21 -0.32 23.36
C ARG A 63 7.90 1.14 23.06
N VAL A 64 8.53 1.67 22.03
CA VAL A 64 8.26 3.02 21.52
C VAL A 64 7.71 2.88 20.12
N GLU A 65 6.56 3.50 19.87
CA GLU A 65 5.84 3.41 18.59
C GLU A 65 5.49 4.81 18.09
N LEU A 66 5.70 5.03 16.79
CA LEU A 66 5.01 6.10 16.07
C LEU A 66 3.75 5.51 15.44
N ARG A 67 2.59 6.09 15.74
CA ARG A 67 1.28 5.64 15.29
C ARG A 67 0.64 6.65 14.36
N GLY A 68 -0.22 6.18 13.46
CA GLY A 68 -0.99 7.05 12.58
C GLY A 68 -1.98 7.95 13.33
N ALA A 69 -2.75 8.73 12.57
CA ALA A 69 -3.75 9.66 13.09
C ALA A 69 -4.85 8.99 13.94
N ASP A 70 -5.07 7.68 13.77
CA ASP A 70 -6.00 6.89 14.60
C ASP A 70 -5.48 6.65 16.03
N GLY A 71 -4.20 6.96 16.30
CA GLY A 71 -3.53 6.70 17.58
C GLY A 71 -3.37 5.21 17.94
N ILE A 72 -3.71 4.31 17.05
CA ILE A 72 -3.78 2.85 17.29
C ILE A 72 -2.78 2.10 16.40
N THR A 73 -2.78 2.39 15.10
CA THR A 73 -2.00 1.63 14.11
C THR A 73 -0.52 2.05 14.13
N PRO A 74 0.40 1.17 14.53
CA PRO A 74 1.84 1.49 14.48
C PRO A 74 2.31 1.67 13.04
N LYS A 75 2.99 2.78 12.77
CA LYS A 75 3.72 3.03 11.52
C LYS A 75 5.14 2.47 11.61
N THR A 76 5.77 2.63 12.77
CA THR A 76 7.07 2.04 13.11
C THR A 76 7.16 1.85 14.63
N ALA A 77 7.98 0.88 15.05
CA ALA A 77 8.18 0.57 16.46
C ALA A 77 9.61 0.12 16.75
N GLN A 78 10.08 0.46 17.95
CA GLN A 78 11.29 -0.12 18.52
C GLN A 78 10.96 -0.73 19.87
N VAL A 79 11.60 -1.85 20.18
CA VAL A 79 11.38 -2.62 21.41
C VAL A 79 12.70 -2.98 22.06
N GLY A 80 12.70 -3.08 23.38
CA GLY A 80 13.85 -3.55 24.12
C GLY A 80 13.44 -4.03 25.52
N ILE A 81 14.40 -4.55 26.21
CA ILE A 81 14.25 -5.03 27.60
C ILE A 81 15.10 -4.18 28.53
N TRP A 82 14.72 -4.14 29.81
CA TRP A 82 15.57 -3.62 30.85
C TRP A 82 15.62 -4.59 32.02
N GLU A 83 16.68 -4.49 32.81
CA GLU A 83 16.90 -5.27 34.01
C GLU A 83 17.04 -4.31 35.22
N GLY A 84 16.53 -4.73 36.38
CA GLY A 84 16.55 -3.92 37.59
C GLY A 84 15.45 -2.84 37.59
N PRO A 85 15.55 -1.83 38.51
CA PRO A 85 14.45 -0.92 38.80
C PRO A 85 14.21 0.14 37.70
N SER A 86 15.17 0.43 36.84
CA SER A 86 15.06 1.52 35.88
C SER A 86 15.75 1.18 34.57
N THR A 87 15.20 1.70 33.46
CA THR A 87 15.88 1.70 32.15
C THR A 87 17.08 2.65 32.15
N GLY A 88 17.20 3.54 33.15
CA GLY A 88 17.95 4.76 33.00
C GLY A 88 17.36 5.65 31.90
N ASN A 89 18.06 6.70 31.54
CA ASN A 89 17.65 7.57 30.45
C ASN A 89 17.96 6.90 29.10
N LEU A 90 16.93 6.41 28.42
CA LEU A 90 17.04 5.78 27.08
C LEU A 90 16.75 6.79 25.99
N ILE A 91 17.54 6.70 24.92
CA ILE A 91 17.33 7.47 23.70
C ILE A 91 17.05 6.49 22.57
N VAL A 92 15.87 6.62 21.95
CA VAL A 92 15.45 5.84 20.78
C VAL A 92 15.37 6.78 19.60
N ALA A 93 15.96 6.39 18.47
CA ALA A 93 15.97 7.18 17.24
C ALA A 93 15.11 6.52 16.16
N PHE A 94 14.27 7.31 15.52
CA PHE A 94 13.50 6.90 14.34
C PHE A 94 13.99 7.71 13.13
N ALA A 95 14.42 7.03 12.08
CA ALA A 95 14.58 7.66 10.79
C ALA A 95 13.17 7.87 10.19
N LEU A 96 12.86 9.11 9.83
CA LEU A 96 11.59 9.49 9.20
C LEU A 96 11.75 9.50 7.67
N ASP A 97 12.13 8.36 7.11
CA ASP A 97 12.47 8.16 5.70
C ASP A 97 11.36 7.44 4.90
N ALA A 98 10.24 7.13 5.55
CA ALA A 98 9.11 6.50 4.90
C ALA A 98 8.30 7.54 4.11
N SER A 99 8.49 7.59 2.81
CA SER A 99 7.77 8.47 1.88
C SER A 99 6.24 8.21 1.84
N ALA A 100 5.80 7.05 2.34
CA ALA A 100 4.39 6.66 2.35
C ALA A 100 3.57 7.20 3.53
N TRP A 101 4.13 8.02 4.41
CA TRP A 101 3.37 8.59 5.52
C TRP A 101 2.77 9.93 5.11
N PRO A 102 1.43 10.08 5.17
CA PRO A 102 0.79 11.34 4.81
C PRO A 102 1.08 12.43 5.85
N THR A 103 1.11 13.68 5.40
CA THR A 103 1.13 14.84 6.29
C THR A 103 -0.09 14.83 7.20
N GLY A 104 0.11 14.99 8.50
CA GLY A 104 -0.99 15.04 9.46
C GLY A 104 -0.60 14.72 10.89
N ALA A 105 -1.63 14.51 11.71
CA ALA A 105 -1.46 14.13 13.10
C ALA A 105 -0.88 12.71 13.22
N MET A 106 0.06 12.54 14.14
CA MET A 106 0.60 11.25 14.55
C MET A 106 0.61 11.18 16.09
N THR A 107 0.73 9.97 16.63
CA THR A 107 0.86 9.75 18.08
C THR A 107 2.12 8.97 18.37
N LEU A 108 2.97 9.52 19.24
CA LEU A 108 4.02 8.76 19.89
C LEU A 108 3.40 7.98 21.06
N ALA A 109 3.67 6.69 21.15
CA ALA A 109 3.34 5.86 22.29
C ALA A 109 4.60 5.26 22.90
N VAL A 110 4.86 5.55 24.17
CA VAL A 110 5.89 4.88 24.97
C VAL A 110 5.21 3.95 25.95
N VAL A 111 5.47 2.66 25.83
CA VAL A 111 4.82 1.59 26.61
C VAL A 111 5.88 0.84 27.38
N ALA A 112 5.62 0.53 28.65
CA ALA A 112 6.44 -0.33 29.48
C ALA A 112 5.57 -1.42 30.13
N ASP A 113 6.02 -2.66 30.04
CA ASP A 113 5.46 -3.82 30.72
C ASP A 113 6.52 -4.34 31.69
N ASP A 114 6.21 -4.44 32.98
CA ASP A 114 7.09 -5.06 33.98
C ASP A 114 7.12 -6.60 33.86
N ALA A 115 7.98 -7.27 34.62
CA ALA A 115 8.06 -8.72 34.63
C ALA A 115 6.78 -9.38 35.16
N ALA A 116 5.97 -8.69 35.95
CA ALA A 116 4.65 -9.15 36.39
C ALA A 116 3.54 -8.92 35.37
N SER A 117 3.85 -8.32 34.22
CA SER A 117 2.93 -7.95 33.12
C SER A 117 1.94 -6.84 33.49
N ASN A 118 2.33 -5.95 34.41
CA ASN A 118 1.60 -4.70 34.58
C ASN A 118 2.10 -3.70 33.54
N ARG A 119 1.18 -2.91 32.98
CA ARG A 119 1.47 -2.03 31.84
C ARG A 119 1.25 -0.56 32.17
N ALA A 120 2.19 0.25 31.77
CA ALA A 120 2.04 1.70 31.68
C ALA A 120 2.21 2.16 30.23
N ALA A 121 1.59 3.29 29.88
CA ALA A 121 1.76 3.93 28.60
C ALA A 121 1.69 5.45 28.73
N VAL A 122 2.53 6.15 27.98
CA VAL A 122 2.49 7.61 27.81
C VAL A 122 2.35 7.89 26.34
N PHE A 123 1.46 8.82 26.02
CA PHE A 123 1.19 9.24 24.64
C PHE A 123 1.60 10.71 24.47
N ARG A 124 2.05 11.07 23.26
CA ARG A 124 2.33 12.43 22.83
C ARG A 124 1.78 12.64 21.43
N ASP A 125 1.10 13.75 21.23
CA ASP A 125 0.67 14.15 19.90
C ASP A 125 1.84 14.75 19.13
N LEU A 126 1.93 14.43 17.85
CA LEU A 126 2.94 14.92 16.91
C LEU A 126 2.25 15.44 15.65
N ASN A 127 2.90 16.39 14.97
CA ASN A 127 2.51 16.82 13.62
C ASN A 127 3.60 16.39 12.66
N TYR A 128 3.30 15.45 11.78
CA TYR A 128 4.20 14.99 10.74
C TYR A 128 3.98 15.76 9.45
N THR A 129 5.08 16.19 8.82
CA THR A 129 5.09 16.74 7.46
C THR A 129 5.76 15.72 6.56
N ALA A 130 5.03 15.19 5.58
CA ALA A 130 5.54 14.29 4.57
C ALA A 130 6.64 14.94 3.73
N ALA A 131 7.36 14.12 2.96
CA ALA A 131 8.19 14.64 1.88
C ALA A 131 7.37 15.64 1.05
N GLU A 132 7.98 16.75 0.67
CA GLU A 132 7.37 17.56 -0.40
C GLU A 132 7.24 16.65 -1.61
N ASP A 133 6.08 16.69 -2.26
CA ASP A 133 5.91 16.04 -3.56
C ASP A 133 6.87 16.75 -4.52
N LEU A 134 8.08 16.19 -4.68
CA LEU A 134 9.13 16.76 -5.51
C LEU A 134 8.67 16.84 -6.96
N PRO A 135 9.24 17.75 -7.75
CA PRO A 135 8.92 17.84 -9.17
C PRO A 135 9.16 16.50 -9.84
N GLU A 136 8.15 16.05 -10.54
CA GLU A 136 8.03 14.72 -11.05
C GLU A 136 8.30 14.71 -12.54
N VAL A 137 8.72 13.57 -13.02
CA VAL A 137 8.80 13.31 -14.46
C VAL A 137 7.55 12.54 -14.87
N ILE A 138 6.80 13.08 -15.81
CA ILE A 138 5.69 12.42 -16.46
C ILE A 138 6.27 11.60 -17.61
N VAL A 139 5.97 10.33 -17.63
CA VAL A 139 6.45 9.39 -18.63
C VAL A 139 5.27 8.83 -19.38
N ALA A 140 5.17 9.13 -20.66
CA ALA A 140 4.11 8.65 -21.53
C ALA A 140 4.68 7.64 -22.53
N LEU A 141 4.05 6.47 -22.63
CA LEU A 141 4.30 5.48 -23.65
C LEU A 141 3.43 5.78 -24.86
N THR A 142 4.04 5.93 -26.02
CA THR A 142 3.32 6.19 -27.29
C THR A 142 3.62 5.12 -28.32
N ALA A 143 2.61 4.77 -29.14
CA ALA A 143 2.79 3.83 -30.23
C ALA A 143 3.27 4.53 -31.49
N GLU A 144 4.25 3.96 -32.17
CA GLU A 144 4.71 4.38 -33.47
C GLU A 144 4.05 3.59 -34.60
N THR A 145 4.06 4.16 -35.80
CA THR A 145 3.42 3.55 -36.97
C THR A 145 4.13 2.31 -37.50
N ASP A 146 5.39 2.10 -37.13
CA ASP A 146 6.20 0.94 -37.50
C ASP A 146 6.09 -0.23 -36.51
N GLY A 147 5.30 -0.06 -35.45
CA GLY A 147 5.10 -1.06 -34.40
C GLY A 147 6.09 -0.95 -33.24
N SER A 148 7.03 0.00 -33.29
CA SER A 148 7.86 0.34 -32.13
C SER A 148 7.13 1.25 -31.17
N SER A 149 7.74 1.52 -30.01
CA SER A 149 7.25 2.46 -29.03
C SER A 149 8.23 3.58 -28.79
N THR A 150 7.70 4.73 -28.39
CA THR A 150 8.46 5.88 -27.91
C THR A 150 8.04 6.19 -26.48
N VAL A 151 9.02 6.45 -25.64
CA VAL A 151 8.82 6.99 -24.29
C VAL A 151 9.07 8.49 -24.34
N VAL A 152 8.02 9.26 -24.10
CA VAL A 152 8.06 10.72 -23.98
C VAL A 152 8.21 11.08 -22.51
N ARG A 153 9.20 11.89 -22.19
CA ARG A 153 9.48 12.33 -20.82
C ARG A 153 9.28 13.83 -20.72
N THR A 154 8.62 14.27 -19.70
CA THR A 154 8.31 15.69 -19.47
C THR A 154 8.46 15.99 -17.98
N ASP A 155 9.13 17.08 -17.63
CA ASP A 155 9.21 17.52 -16.24
C ASP A 155 7.86 18.06 -15.71
N ALA A 156 7.81 18.40 -14.44
CA ALA A 156 6.61 18.94 -13.78
C ALA A 156 6.14 20.30 -14.34
N ASN A 157 6.99 21.02 -15.08
CA ASN A 157 6.63 22.29 -15.70
C ASN A 157 6.06 22.09 -17.11
N GLY A 158 6.09 20.87 -17.65
CA GLY A 158 5.71 20.54 -19.01
C GLY A 158 6.85 20.69 -20.02
N ASP A 159 8.10 20.90 -19.56
CA ASP A 159 9.24 20.98 -20.44
C ASP A 159 9.68 19.57 -20.86
N GLU A 160 9.84 19.37 -22.17
CA GLU A 160 10.23 18.08 -22.75
C GLU A 160 11.66 17.74 -22.37
N LEU A 161 11.84 16.53 -21.81
CA LEU A 161 13.14 15.92 -21.55
C LEU A 161 13.56 15.07 -22.77
N GLU A 162 14.70 14.38 -22.68
CA GLU A 162 15.14 13.46 -23.73
C GLU A 162 14.13 12.31 -23.91
N ASN A 163 13.64 12.13 -25.13
CA ASN A 163 12.74 11.04 -25.49
C ASN A 163 13.52 9.81 -25.95
N TRP A 164 12.98 8.62 -25.64
CA TRP A 164 13.57 7.36 -26.09
C TRP A 164 12.69 6.73 -27.17
N THR A 165 13.27 6.61 -28.36
CA THR A 165 12.59 6.12 -29.57
C THR A 165 13.10 4.74 -29.98
N GLY A 166 12.29 4.00 -30.76
CA GLY A 166 12.68 2.69 -31.29
C GLY A 166 12.73 1.59 -30.22
N LEU A 167 12.00 1.77 -29.12
CA LEU A 167 11.82 0.74 -28.11
C LEU A 167 10.92 -0.39 -28.65
N PRO A 168 10.99 -1.60 -28.06
CA PRO A 168 10.07 -2.68 -28.40
C PRO A 168 8.60 -2.24 -28.33
N GLY A 169 7.77 -2.77 -29.20
CA GLY A 169 6.33 -2.45 -29.23
C GLY A 169 5.64 -2.84 -27.95
N SER A 170 5.29 -1.87 -27.11
CA SER A 170 4.79 -2.08 -25.77
C SER A 170 3.45 -1.40 -25.57
N THR A 171 2.63 -1.95 -24.70
CA THR A 171 1.27 -1.47 -24.40
C THR A 171 1.09 -1.02 -22.96
N LYS A 172 2.01 -1.40 -22.06
CA LYS A 172 1.99 -1.03 -20.63
C LYS A 172 3.36 -0.57 -20.19
N LEU A 173 3.34 0.30 -19.20
CA LEU A 173 4.51 0.97 -18.66
C LEU A 173 4.39 1.06 -17.14
N THR A 174 5.49 0.84 -16.43
CA THR A 174 5.59 1.18 -15.01
C THR A 174 7.04 1.50 -14.63
N TYR A 175 7.22 2.09 -13.45
CA TYR A 175 8.53 2.51 -12.95
C TYR A 175 8.79 1.96 -11.55
N SER A 176 10.02 1.53 -11.30
CA SER A 176 10.50 1.15 -9.97
C SER A 176 12.03 1.28 -9.90
N ASP A 177 12.51 2.01 -8.91
CA ASP A 177 13.94 2.09 -8.51
C ASP A 177 14.92 2.30 -9.69
N GLY A 178 14.70 3.35 -10.47
CA GLY A 178 15.59 3.71 -11.59
C GLY A 178 15.42 2.86 -12.85
N VAL A 179 14.39 2.03 -12.93
CA VAL A 179 14.09 1.18 -14.08
C VAL A 179 12.65 1.37 -14.53
N LEU A 180 12.44 1.51 -15.84
CA LEU A 180 11.12 1.38 -16.47
C LEU A 180 10.91 -0.06 -16.91
N ALA A 181 9.75 -0.61 -16.65
CA ALA A 181 9.31 -1.86 -17.24
C ALA A 181 8.27 -1.58 -18.33
N LEU A 182 8.49 -2.14 -19.51
CA LEU A 182 7.63 -2.02 -20.68
C LEU A 182 7.11 -3.41 -21.04
N ALA A 183 5.79 -3.60 -21.10
CA ALA A 183 5.21 -4.88 -21.50
C ALA A 183 4.88 -4.92 -22.97
N ASP A 184 5.51 -5.85 -23.68
CA ASP A 184 5.15 -6.25 -25.05
C ASP A 184 4.16 -7.42 -24.99
N ASP A 185 2.90 -7.11 -25.30
CA ASP A 185 1.84 -8.10 -25.26
C ASP A 185 1.92 -9.13 -26.42
N ALA A 186 2.57 -8.80 -27.52
CA ALA A 186 2.68 -9.68 -28.68
C ALA A 186 3.74 -10.77 -28.45
N ASP A 187 4.87 -10.39 -27.87
CA ASP A 187 5.99 -11.29 -27.60
C ASP A 187 5.97 -11.84 -26.17
N ALA A 188 4.94 -11.47 -25.37
CA ALA A 188 4.81 -11.90 -23.97
C ALA A 188 6.05 -11.54 -23.12
N THR A 189 6.65 -10.40 -23.39
CA THR A 189 7.93 -9.99 -22.81
C THR A 189 7.77 -8.69 -22.03
N VAL A 190 8.45 -8.59 -20.90
CA VAL A 190 8.66 -7.35 -20.16
C VAL A 190 10.09 -6.92 -20.35
N HIS A 191 10.29 -5.78 -21.01
CA HIS A 191 11.60 -5.16 -21.21
C HIS A 191 11.92 -4.21 -20.06
N LEU A 192 13.12 -4.31 -19.51
CA LEU A 192 13.60 -3.46 -18.43
C LEU A 192 14.56 -2.42 -19.03
N VAL A 193 14.17 -1.16 -18.90
CA VAL A 193 14.86 -0.01 -19.51
C VAL A 193 15.47 0.83 -18.40
N ASP A 194 16.75 1.10 -18.53
CA ASP A 194 17.48 2.02 -17.63
C ASP A 194 16.89 3.43 -17.72
N TRP A 195 16.51 3.98 -16.58
CA TRP A 195 15.86 5.29 -16.49
C TRP A 195 16.71 6.46 -16.96
N GLN A 196 18.02 6.36 -16.86
CA GLN A 196 18.93 7.44 -17.23
C GLN A 196 19.30 7.42 -18.70
N THR A 197 19.50 6.23 -19.26
CA THR A 197 20.03 6.05 -20.61
C THR A 197 18.98 5.71 -21.65
N GLY A 198 17.82 5.17 -21.27
CA GLY A 198 16.80 4.64 -22.18
C GLY A 198 17.20 3.34 -22.85
N GLU A 199 18.28 2.69 -22.40
CA GLU A 199 18.72 1.42 -22.95
C GLU A 199 17.97 0.24 -22.32
N VAL A 200 17.53 -0.74 -23.13
CA VAL A 200 17.02 -2.01 -22.63
C VAL A 200 18.17 -2.79 -22.00
N THR A 201 18.13 -2.97 -20.70
CA THR A 201 19.20 -3.62 -19.92
C THR A 201 18.95 -5.10 -19.71
N ASN A 202 17.68 -5.49 -19.58
CA ASN A 202 17.25 -6.85 -19.32
C ASN A 202 15.85 -7.08 -19.89
N GLU A 203 15.43 -8.34 -19.88
CA GLU A 203 14.07 -8.76 -20.24
C GLU A 203 13.63 -9.97 -19.44
N TRP A 204 12.33 -10.09 -19.23
CA TRP A 204 11.67 -11.29 -18.76
C TRP A 204 10.61 -11.71 -19.79
N THR A 205 10.64 -12.96 -20.21
CA THR A 205 9.65 -13.50 -21.17
C THR A 205 8.83 -14.58 -20.49
N ASP A 206 7.51 -14.56 -20.67
CA ASP A 206 6.60 -15.58 -20.16
C ASP A 206 6.94 -16.94 -20.75
N PRO A 207 7.43 -17.92 -19.95
CA PRO A 207 7.78 -19.24 -20.44
C PRO A 207 6.54 -20.10 -20.80
N THR A 208 5.34 -19.63 -20.43
CA THR A 208 4.09 -20.39 -20.53
C THR A 208 3.15 -19.87 -21.57
N VAL A 209 3.64 -19.05 -22.53
CA VAL A 209 2.82 -18.42 -23.56
C VAL A 209 1.85 -19.43 -24.18
N ALA A 210 0.57 -19.23 -23.95
CA ALA A 210 -0.50 -20.05 -24.48
C ALA A 210 -1.69 -19.18 -24.89
N GLY A 211 -2.28 -19.49 -26.02
CA GLY A 211 -3.48 -18.79 -26.50
C GLY A 211 -3.17 -17.55 -27.33
N ALA A 212 -4.14 -16.67 -27.43
CA ALA A 212 -4.05 -15.41 -28.18
C ALA A 212 -3.62 -14.25 -27.25
N ALA A 213 -2.91 -13.27 -27.81
CA ALA A 213 -2.59 -12.01 -27.10
C ALA A 213 -3.88 -11.31 -26.63
N PRO A 214 -3.84 -10.49 -25.56
CA PRO A 214 -2.64 -10.08 -24.83
C PRO A 214 -2.18 -11.15 -23.84
N HIS A 215 -0.88 -11.43 -23.80
CA HIS A 215 -0.29 -12.39 -22.87
C HIS A 215 0.04 -11.75 -21.51
N ILE A 216 0.51 -10.50 -21.53
CA ILE A 216 0.72 -9.72 -20.31
C ILE A 216 -0.57 -8.97 -19.96
N LYS A 217 -1.23 -9.38 -18.89
CA LYS A 217 -2.53 -8.82 -18.47
C LYS A 217 -2.38 -7.53 -17.67
N ALA A 218 -1.42 -7.52 -16.72
CA ALA A 218 -1.13 -6.37 -15.88
C ALA A 218 0.37 -6.29 -15.55
N LEU A 219 0.84 -5.07 -15.33
CA LEU A 219 2.21 -4.75 -14.96
C LEU A 219 2.16 -3.60 -13.93
N HIS A 220 2.70 -3.83 -12.71
CA HIS A 220 2.71 -2.84 -11.64
C HIS A 220 4.03 -2.85 -10.88
N PRO A 221 4.40 -1.74 -10.20
CA PRO A 221 5.55 -1.74 -9.30
C PRO A 221 5.22 -2.53 -8.03
N LEU A 222 6.23 -3.10 -7.39
CA LEU A 222 6.09 -3.73 -6.07
C LEU A 222 5.93 -2.70 -4.92
N GLY A 223 6.21 -1.44 -5.17
CA GLY A 223 6.02 -0.35 -4.22
C GLY A 223 7.10 -0.31 -3.13
N VAL A 224 6.90 -1.05 -2.04
CA VAL A 224 7.81 -1.02 -0.87
C VAL A 224 9.17 -1.69 -1.08
N GLN A 225 9.35 -2.39 -2.17
CA GLN A 225 10.62 -2.97 -2.59
C GLN A 225 10.82 -2.76 -4.09
N ALA A 226 12.07 -2.67 -4.50
CA ALA A 226 12.42 -2.52 -5.92
C ALA A 226 11.94 -3.73 -6.74
N GLY A 227 11.30 -3.46 -7.87
CA GLY A 227 10.87 -4.47 -8.83
C GLY A 227 9.43 -4.33 -9.28
N PHE A 228 8.98 -5.35 -10.01
CA PHE A 228 7.72 -5.34 -10.74
C PHE A 228 6.93 -6.62 -10.50
N ILE A 229 5.61 -6.49 -10.49
CA ILE A 229 4.69 -7.63 -10.47
C ILE A 229 3.90 -7.67 -11.77
N VAL A 230 3.82 -8.85 -12.34
CA VAL A 230 3.25 -9.10 -13.67
C VAL A 230 2.17 -10.16 -13.57
N ALA A 231 0.98 -9.88 -14.05
CA ALA A 231 -0.01 -10.90 -14.34
C ALA A 231 0.12 -11.29 -15.80
N HIS A 232 0.29 -12.57 -16.07
CA HIS A 232 0.42 -13.13 -17.41
C HIS A 232 -0.58 -14.26 -17.65
N SER A 233 -0.63 -14.79 -18.86
CA SER A 233 -1.63 -15.81 -19.23
C SER A 233 -1.60 -17.07 -18.40
N GLY A 234 -0.45 -17.43 -17.81
CA GLY A 234 -0.27 -18.62 -16.98
C GLY A 234 -0.34 -18.40 -15.46
N GLY A 235 -0.19 -17.16 -15.01
CA GLY A 235 -0.08 -16.88 -13.58
C GLY A 235 0.41 -15.48 -13.25
N VAL A 236 1.19 -15.40 -12.18
CA VAL A 236 1.77 -14.17 -11.67
C VAL A 236 3.24 -14.36 -11.39
N VAL A 237 4.04 -13.38 -11.77
CA VAL A 237 5.47 -13.33 -11.49
C VAL A 237 5.84 -11.99 -10.88
N ALA A 238 6.83 -11.97 -9.99
CA ALA A 238 7.52 -10.75 -9.60
C ALA A 238 9.00 -10.86 -9.98
N ILE A 239 9.54 -9.77 -10.51
CA ILE A 239 10.92 -9.65 -10.96
C ILE A 239 11.58 -8.43 -10.32
N ASP A 240 12.87 -8.52 -10.05
CA ASP A 240 13.66 -7.36 -9.61
C ASP A 240 14.03 -6.44 -10.80
N PRO A 241 14.61 -5.25 -10.55
CA PRO A 241 15.04 -4.34 -11.62
C PRO A 241 16.12 -4.92 -12.56
N SER A 242 16.73 -6.04 -12.19
CA SER A 242 17.70 -6.77 -13.03
C SER A 242 17.07 -7.93 -13.81
N GLY A 243 15.74 -8.12 -13.72
CA GLY A 243 15.03 -9.21 -14.38
C GLY A 243 15.09 -10.57 -13.65
N ASN A 244 15.67 -10.62 -12.45
CA ASN A 244 15.71 -11.87 -11.68
C ASN A 244 14.35 -12.16 -11.06
N LEU A 245 13.98 -13.44 -11.05
CA LEU A 245 12.72 -13.90 -10.48
C LEU A 245 12.76 -13.78 -8.94
N LEU A 246 11.82 -13.03 -8.38
CA LEU A 246 11.59 -12.90 -6.95
C LEU A 246 10.49 -13.84 -6.45
N PHE A 247 9.45 -14.01 -7.27
CA PHE A 247 8.26 -14.77 -6.92
C PHE A 247 7.57 -15.29 -8.19
N GLU A 248 7.00 -16.48 -8.14
CA GLU A 248 6.21 -17.05 -9.23
C GLU A 248 5.11 -17.95 -8.69
N ARG A 249 3.90 -17.79 -9.24
CA ARG A 249 2.76 -18.68 -8.98
C ARG A 249 1.91 -18.83 -10.24
N PHE A 250 1.53 -20.08 -10.51
CA PHE A 250 0.64 -20.39 -11.62
C PHE A 250 -0.81 -20.44 -11.15
N SER A 251 -1.69 -19.93 -12.00
CA SER A 251 -3.12 -20.07 -11.78
C SER A 251 -3.57 -21.49 -12.13
N GLU A 252 -4.53 -22.00 -11.37
CA GLU A 252 -5.11 -23.32 -11.61
C GLU A 252 -6.17 -23.21 -12.70
N ALA A 253 -6.01 -23.97 -13.81
CA ALA A 253 -7.05 -24.01 -14.82
C ALA A 253 -8.42 -24.39 -14.24
N PRO A 254 -9.52 -23.75 -14.65
CA PRO A 254 -9.66 -22.84 -15.79
C PRO A 254 -9.57 -21.35 -15.45
N TRP A 255 -8.94 -20.99 -14.35
CA TRP A 255 -8.80 -19.61 -13.90
C TRP A 255 -7.61 -18.92 -14.56
N MET A 256 -7.81 -17.69 -15.00
CA MET A 256 -6.77 -16.84 -15.61
C MET A 256 -6.66 -15.53 -14.84
N PRO A 257 -5.45 -15.04 -14.57
CA PRO A 257 -5.24 -13.72 -14.01
C PRO A 257 -5.77 -12.63 -14.94
N ILE A 258 -6.44 -11.64 -14.37
CA ILE A 258 -6.86 -10.42 -15.07
C ILE A 258 -5.99 -9.25 -14.63
N ASP A 259 -5.76 -9.15 -13.32
CA ASP A 259 -4.92 -8.12 -12.73
C ASP A 259 -4.27 -8.65 -11.45
N VAL A 260 -3.20 -7.98 -11.01
CA VAL A 260 -2.46 -8.31 -9.80
C VAL A 260 -2.07 -7.04 -9.07
N ARG A 261 -2.08 -7.08 -7.74
CA ARG A 261 -1.57 -6.02 -6.86
C ARG A 261 -0.70 -6.64 -5.77
N PHE A 262 0.21 -5.84 -5.25
CA PHE A 262 1.04 -6.20 -4.11
C PHE A 262 0.74 -5.27 -2.93
N ASP A 263 0.46 -5.81 -1.74
CA ASP A 263 0.13 -5.04 -0.54
C ASP A 263 1.32 -4.83 0.41
N GLY A 264 2.54 -5.17 -0.04
CA GLY A 264 3.75 -5.15 0.79
C GLY A 264 4.07 -6.50 1.44
N THR A 265 3.12 -7.42 1.49
CA THR A 265 3.28 -8.76 2.08
C THR A 265 2.76 -9.88 1.18
N SER A 266 1.71 -9.62 0.43
CA SER A 266 1.01 -10.59 -0.39
C SER A 266 0.78 -10.10 -1.81
N CYS A 267 0.89 -11.01 -2.76
CA CYS A 267 0.37 -10.83 -4.11
C CYS A 267 -1.12 -11.14 -4.10
N ILE A 268 -1.94 -10.18 -4.47
CA ILE A 268 -3.39 -10.30 -4.59
C ILE A 268 -3.74 -10.30 -6.05
N VAL A 269 -4.44 -11.32 -6.50
CA VAL A 269 -4.75 -11.53 -7.92
C VAL A 269 -6.24 -11.60 -8.12
N TRP A 270 -6.72 -10.84 -9.06
CA TRP A 270 -8.06 -10.98 -9.60
C TRP A 270 -8.01 -12.00 -10.74
N GLU A 271 -8.74 -13.10 -10.59
CA GLU A 271 -8.83 -14.18 -11.57
C GLU A 271 -10.24 -14.29 -12.14
N HIS A 272 -10.31 -14.64 -13.41
CA HIS A 272 -11.53 -14.88 -14.17
C HIS A 272 -11.55 -16.29 -14.74
N ASN A 273 -12.71 -16.93 -14.69
CA ASN A 273 -13.00 -18.19 -15.37
C ASN A 273 -13.92 -17.94 -16.55
N GLU A 274 -13.35 -17.84 -17.76
CA GLU A 274 -14.10 -17.53 -18.99
C GLU A 274 -15.24 -18.54 -19.29
N ALA A 275 -15.10 -19.80 -18.88
CA ALA A 275 -16.11 -20.81 -19.15
C ALA A 275 -17.40 -20.62 -18.35
N THR A 276 -17.33 -19.99 -17.17
CA THR A 276 -18.45 -19.79 -16.24
C THR A 276 -18.75 -18.35 -15.98
N ASP A 277 -17.93 -17.43 -16.48
CA ASP A 277 -17.96 -15.99 -16.21
C ASP A 277 -17.90 -15.66 -14.72
N ASN A 278 -17.19 -16.49 -13.96
CA ASN A 278 -16.99 -16.27 -12.53
C ASN A 278 -15.68 -15.52 -12.28
N HIS A 279 -15.71 -14.70 -11.22
CA HIS A 279 -14.56 -13.94 -10.75
C HIS A 279 -14.19 -14.30 -9.32
N ARG A 280 -12.91 -14.19 -8.98
CA ARG A 280 -12.43 -14.37 -7.61
C ARG A 280 -11.19 -13.53 -7.34
N LEU A 281 -10.97 -13.20 -6.08
CA LEU A 281 -9.66 -12.77 -5.57
C LEU A 281 -8.95 -13.95 -4.94
N ARG A 282 -7.67 -14.03 -5.21
CA ARG A 282 -6.75 -14.98 -4.61
C ARG A 282 -5.53 -14.24 -4.08
N SER A 283 -5.00 -14.66 -2.93
CA SER A 283 -3.78 -14.07 -2.40
C SER A 283 -2.72 -15.14 -2.16
N TRP A 284 -1.46 -14.75 -2.31
CA TRP A 284 -0.31 -15.55 -1.94
C TRP A 284 0.64 -14.70 -1.11
N ASP A 285 1.07 -15.24 0.01
CA ASP A 285 2.16 -14.66 0.79
C ASP A 285 3.44 -14.62 -0.04
N PHE A 286 4.04 -13.45 -0.16
CA PHE A 286 5.17 -13.22 -1.07
C PHE A 286 6.44 -13.94 -0.62
N GLN A 287 6.66 -14.06 0.68
CA GLN A 287 7.87 -14.65 1.22
C GLN A 287 7.80 -16.19 1.26
N THR A 288 6.66 -16.72 1.70
CA THR A 288 6.50 -18.16 1.90
C THR A 288 5.82 -18.86 0.73
N GLY A 289 5.13 -18.10 -0.13
CA GLY A 289 4.29 -18.62 -1.20
C GLY A 289 3.02 -19.31 -0.68
N GLY A 290 2.70 -19.16 0.60
CA GLY A 290 1.48 -19.69 1.21
C GLY A 290 0.24 -19.09 0.54
N THR A 291 -0.79 -19.93 0.34
CA THR A 291 -2.05 -19.48 -0.27
C THR A 291 -2.97 -18.95 0.82
N GLY A 292 -3.42 -17.71 0.66
CA GLY A 292 -4.48 -17.12 1.46
C GLY A 292 -5.88 -17.61 1.07
N PRO A 293 -6.94 -17.08 1.70
CA PRO A 293 -8.32 -17.39 1.34
C PRO A 293 -8.61 -17.05 -0.13
N ILE A 294 -9.50 -17.85 -0.75
CA ILE A 294 -10.09 -17.53 -2.05
C ILE A 294 -11.42 -16.85 -1.79
N VAL A 295 -11.57 -15.64 -2.32
CA VAL A 295 -12.79 -14.85 -2.19
C VAL A 295 -13.53 -14.87 -3.52
N ALA A 296 -14.67 -15.56 -3.56
CA ALA A 296 -15.54 -15.53 -4.74
C ALA A 296 -16.22 -14.16 -4.83
N LEU A 297 -16.21 -13.58 -6.03
CA LEU A 297 -16.88 -12.32 -6.31
C LEU A 297 -18.22 -12.61 -7.00
N ALA A 298 -19.27 -11.92 -6.56
CA ALA A 298 -20.60 -12.09 -7.15
C ALA A 298 -20.63 -11.54 -8.59
N ASN A 299 -19.90 -10.48 -8.84
CA ASN A 299 -19.77 -9.81 -10.14
C ASN A 299 -18.31 -9.46 -10.40
N ALA A 300 -17.96 -9.17 -11.66
CA ALA A 300 -16.69 -8.52 -11.98
C ALA A 300 -16.65 -7.15 -11.30
N PRO A 301 -15.57 -6.76 -10.57
CA PRO A 301 -15.44 -5.40 -10.13
C PRO A 301 -15.19 -4.47 -11.31
N ASP A 302 -15.81 -3.30 -11.29
CA ASP A 302 -15.55 -2.25 -12.28
C ASP A 302 -14.22 -1.53 -12.04
N GLY A 303 -13.70 -1.62 -10.81
CA GLY A 303 -12.39 -1.13 -10.41
C GLY A 303 -12.00 -1.70 -9.05
N TRP A 304 -10.70 -1.75 -8.77
CA TRP A 304 -10.19 -2.22 -7.48
C TRP A 304 -8.83 -1.61 -7.16
N ALA A 305 -8.52 -1.53 -5.88
CA ALA A 305 -7.22 -1.08 -5.39
C ALA A 305 -6.89 -1.73 -4.05
N VAL A 306 -5.61 -1.89 -3.75
CA VAL A 306 -5.15 -2.28 -2.41
C VAL A 306 -5.20 -1.06 -1.50
N VAL A 307 -5.90 -1.19 -0.39
CA VAL A 307 -6.03 -0.09 0.58
C VAL A 307 -4.74 0.01 1.39
N GLY A 308 -4.16 1.20 1.41
CA GLY A 308 -3.03 1.52 2.27
C GLY A 308 -1.66 1.15 1.75
N GLN A 309 -1.53 0.73 0.51
CA GLN A 309 -0.21 0.48 -0.09
C GLN A 309 0.65 1.76 -0.15
N GLN A 310 0.02 2.91 -0.33
CA GLN A 310 0.68 4.23 -0.33
C GLN A 310 0.60 4.97 1.01
N ASP A 311 -0.37 4.63 1.86
CA ASP A 311 -0.67 5.39 3.08
C ASP A 311 -0.27 4.66 4.38
N GLY A 312 0.44 3.53 4.28
CA GLY A 312 0.76 2.69 5.45
C GLY A 312 -0.49 2.11 6.13
N GLY A 313 -1.56 1.90 5.37
CA GLY A 313 -2.76 1.20 5.85
C GLY A 313 -2.49 -0.26 6.22
N THR A 314 -3.49 -0.93 6.72
CA THR A 314 -3.35 -2.34 7.13
C THR A 314 -3.21 -3.21 5.88
N PRO A 315 -2.09 -3.93 5.71
CA PRO A 315 -1.94 -4.89 4.62
C PRO A 315 -3.11 -5.89 4.61
N GLY A 316 -3.48 -6.34 3.42
CA GLY A 316 -4.51 -7.36 3.27
C GLY A 316 -5.93 -6.84 3.11
N ASN A 317 -6.15 -5.54 2.90
CA ASN A 317 -7.45 -5.00 2.53
C ASN A 317 -7.46 -4.53 1.06
N VAL A 318 -8.52 -4.90 0.36
CA VAL A 318 -8.79 -4.50 -1.03
C VAL A 318 -10.10 -3.74 -1.08
N CYS A 319 -10.07 -2.56 -1.66
CA CYS A 319 -11.27 -1.81 -2.01
C CYS A 319 -11.71 -2.24 -3.41
N MET A 320 -12.95 -2.70 -3.53
CA MET A 320 -13.60 -3.00 -4.81
C MET A 320 -14.74 -2.03 -5.05
N LEU A 321 -14.88 -1.64 -6.29
CA LEU A 321 -15.97 -0.79 -6.77
C LEU A 321 -16.82 -1.57 -7.76
N SER A 322 -18.13 -1.52 -7.56
CA SER A 322 -19.10 -2.10 -8.49
C SER A 322 -20.28 -1.14 -8.65
N GLU A 323 -20.77 -1.01 -9.86
CA GLU A 323 -21.97 -0.20 -10.13
C GLU A 323 -23.17 -0.69 -9.32
N SER A 324 -23.30 -2.02 -9.16
CA SER A 324 -24.41 -2.66 -8.43
C SER A 324 -24.23 -2.64 -6.92
N ASP A 325 -23.01 -2.89 -6.44
CA ASP A 325 -22.74 -3.22 -5.05
C ASP A 325 -22.14 -2.05 -4.26
N GLY A 326 -21.71 -0.99 -4.99
CA GLY A 326 -21.06 0.17 -4.37
C GLY A 326 -19.60 -0.08 -4.05
N ILE A 327 -19.15 0.44 -2.89
CA ILE A 327 -17.80 0.23 -2.37
C ILE A 327 -17.81 -0.94 -1.42
N THR A 328 -17.01 -1.96 -1.70
CA THR A 328 -16.84 -3.15 -0.85
C THR A 328 -15.38 -3.28 -0.43
N LEU A 329 -15.15 -3.50 0.87
CA LEU A 329 -13.84 -3.89 1.38
C LEU A 329 -13.73 -5.41 1.50
N VAL A 330 -12.66 -5.95 0.96
CA VAL A 330 -12.28 -7.36 1.07
C VAL A 330 -11.08 -7.48 1.97
N ASN A 331 -11.19 -8.23 3.04
CA ASN A 331 -10.04 -8.61 3.85
C ASN A 331 -9.42 -9.88 3.27
N THR A 332 -8.24 -9.77 2.66
CA THR A 332 -7.59 -10.89 1.97
C THR A 332 -7.04 -11.96 2.91
N ALA A 333 -6.80 -11.62 4.18
CA ALA A 333 -6.33 -12.58 5.18
C ALA A 333 -7.45 -13.49 5.71
N THR A 334 -8.68 -12.98 5.78
CA THR A 334 -9.82 -13.73 6.32
C THR A 334 -10.86 -14.13 5.28
N GLY A 335 -10.83 -13.52 4.09
CA GLY A 335 -11.86 -13.64 3.07
C GLY A 335 -13.16 -12.90 3.40
N GLY A 336 -13.15 -12.05 4.45
CA GLY A 336 -14.32 -11.27 4.86
C GLY A 336 -14.64 -10.15 3.87
N LEU A 337 -15.93 -9.98 3.59
CA LEU A 337 -16.47 -8.89 2.77
C LEU A 337 -17.24 -7.92 3.67
N SER A 338 -17.09 -6.63 3.41
CA SER A 338 -17.81 -5.56 4.12
C SER A 338 -18.26 -4.50 3.12
N ASP A 339 -19.59 -4.42 2.93
CA ASP A 339 -20.17 -3.36 2.11
C ASP A 339 -20.07 -2.03 2.88
N LEU A 340 -19.49 -1.01 2.27
CA LEU A 340 -19.26 0.26 2.92
C LEU A 340 -20.35 1.27 2.59
N CYS A 341 -20.52 1.62 1.32
CA CYS A 341 -21.50 2.61 0.91
C CYS A 341 -21.81 2.52 -0.60
N PRO A 342 -23.00 3.02 -1.01
CA PRO A 342 -23.29 3.16 -2.43
C PRO A 342 -22.38 4.19 -3.08
N LEU A 343 -22.10 4.02 -4.37
CA LEU A 343 -21.31 4.98 -5.14
C LEU A 343 -22.07 6.29 -5.35
N LEU A 344 -21.36 7.40 -5.19
CA LEU A 344 -21.82 8.72 -5.62
C LEU A 344 -21.75 8.85 -7.15
N GLY A 345 -22.58 9.77 -7.70
CA GLY A 345 -22.59 10.08 -9.12
C GLY A 345 -23.64 9.30 -9.89
N SER A 346 -23.69 9.57 -11.19
CA SER A 346 -24.61 8.95 -12.14
C SER A 346 -23.85 8.48 -13.37
N GLY A 347 -24.37 7.47 -14.04
CA GLY A 347 -23.74 6.84 -15.21
C GLY A 347 -23.03 5.54 -14.85
N SER A 348 -22.64 4.79 -15.86
CA SER A 348 -21.87 3.56 -15.69
C SER A 348 -20.46 3.85 -15.21
N MET A 349 -19.88 2.92 -14.44
CA MET A 349 -18.46 2.97 -14.12
C MET A 349 -17.64 2.84 -15.41
N GLY A 350 -16.70 3.76 -15.59
CA GLY A 350 -15.66 3.58 -16.59
C GLY A 350 -14.51 2.78 -15.99
N LEU A 351 -13.94 1.86 -16.77
CA LEU A 351 -12.65 1.26 -16.38
C LEU A 351 -11.59 2.36 -16.45
N ALA A 352 -11.17 2.85 -15.31
CA ALA A 352 -9.91 3.55 -15.25
C ALA A 352 -8.79 2.48 -15.36
N PRO A 353 -7.75 2.68 -16.18
CA PRO A 353 -6.68 1.70 -16.36
C PRO A 353 -6.01 1.23 -15.07
N TYR A 354 -6.15 1.99 -14.01
CA TYR A 354 -5.55 1.73 -12.70
C TYR A 354 -6.55 1.55 -11.57
N GLY A 355 -7.83 1.42 -11.88
CA GLY A 355 -8.87 1.21 -10.88
C GLY A 355 -9.10 2.43 -10.00
N SER A 356 -9.73 2.19 -8.86
CA SER A 356 -9.92 3.18 -7.81
C SER A 356 -8.70 3.24 -6.91
N VAL A 357 -8.38 4.43 -6.44
CA VAL A 357 -7.31 4.65 -5.46
C VAL A 357 -7.95 4.96 -4.12
N GLY A 358 -7.59 4.19 -3.09
CA GLY A 358 -7.87 4.58 -1.71
C GLY A 358 -6.94 5.71 -1.32
N ILE A 359 -7.50 6.87 -0.97
CA ILE A 359 -6.72 8.00 -0.48
C ILE A 359 -6.74 7.96 1.04
N ASN A 360 -5.57 7.93 1.67
CA ASN A 360 -5.43 7.89 3.14
C ASN A 360 -6.25 6.75 3.82
N GLY A 361 -6.51 5.67 3.11
CA GLY A 361 -7.34 4.57 3.60
C GLY A 361 -8.80 4.93 3.89
N SER A 362 -9.24 6.18 3.63
CA SER A 362 -10.56 6.69 3.98
C SER A 362 -11.41 7.16 2.80
N GLU A 363 -10.79 7.39 1.66
CA GLU A 363 -11.47 7.87 0.46
C GLU A 363 -11.13 7.01 -0.76
N ALA A 364 -12.08 6.86 -1.67
CA ALA A 364 -11.91 6.21 -2.97
C ALA A 364 -12.04 7.24 -4.09
N LEU A 365 -11.17 7.15 -5.08
CA LEU A 365 -11.23 7.90 -6.31
C LEU A 365 -11.59 6.97 -7.46
N PHE A 366 -12.56 7.35 -8.27
CA PHE A 366 -13.03 6.52 -9.38
C PHE A 366 -13.70 7.36 -10.48
N LEU A 367 -13.74 6.81 -11.68
CA LEU A 367 -14.47 7.41 -12.80
C LEU A 367 -15.88 6.84 -12.85
N ARG A 368 -16.90 7.72 -12.93
CA ARG A 368 -18.28 7.33 -13.14
C ARG A 368 -18.96 8.20 -14.19
N GLY A 369 -19.26 7.60 -15.34
CA GLY A 369 -19.72 8.34 -16.50
C GLY A 369 -18.68 9.36 -16.95
N GLU A 370 -19.05 10.63 -17.02
CA GLU A 370 -18.18 11.76 -17.36
C GLU A 370 -17.60 12.47 -16.14
N PHE A 371 -17.66 11.84 -14.94
CA PHE A 371 -17.22 12.46 -13.70
C PHE A 371 -16.11 11.66 -13.02
N LEU A 372 -15.07 12.36 -12.62
CA LEU A 372 -14.12 11.88 -11.63
C LEU A 372 -14.74 12.11 -10.25
N CYS A 373 -14.92 11.02 -9.50
CA CYS A 373 -15.56 11.01 -8.18
C CYS A 373 -14.52 10.76 -7.12
N ARG A 374 -14.56 11.54 -6.05
CA ARG A 374 -13.82 11.35 -4.82
C ARG A 374 -14.82 11.14 -3.70
N GLN A 375 -14.80 10.00 -3.05
CA GLN A 375 -15.82 9.58 -2.11
C GLN A 375 -15.22 8.96 -0.85
N SER A 376 -15.76 9.35 0.32
CA SER A 376 -15.44 8.72 1.59
C SER A 376 -15.87 7.26 1.58
N MET A 377 -15.01 6.37 2.08
CA MET A 377 -15.31 4.95 2.31
C MET A 377 -16.07 4.71 3.63
N ALA A 378 -16.54 5.76 4.30
CA ALA A 378 -17.38 5.64 5.47
C ALA A 378 -18.80 5.16 5.09
N PRO A 379 -19.60 4.60 6.05
CA PRO A 379 -20.95 4.11 5.80
C PRO A 379 -21.92 5.15 5.25
N VAL A 380 -21.64 6.44 5.45
CA VAL A 380 -22.41 7.54 4.87
C VAL A 380 -21.63 8.12 3.71
N ALA A 381 -22.15 7.92 2.49
CA ALA A 381 -21.55 8.43 1.30
C ALA A 381 -21.43 9.97 1.34
N SER A 382 -20.22 10.47 1.27
CA SER A 382 -19.91 11.90 1.12
C SER A 382 -18.75 12.05 0.16
N GLY A 383 -18.74 13.09 -0.64
CA GLY A 383 -17.64 13.29 -1.60
C GLY A 383 -17.90 14.41 -2.56
N SER A 384 -17.01 14.54 -3.53
CA SER A 384 -17.00 15.55 -4.58
C SER A 384 -16.98 14.88 -5.95
N GLN A 385 -17.51 15.56 -6.94
CA GLN A 385 -17.49 15.15 -8.35
C GLN A 385 -16.93 16.30 -9.20
N TRP A 386 -16.14 15.91 -10.19
CA TRP A 386 -15.58 16.85 -11.14
C TRP A 386 -15.79 16.32 -12.57
N PRO A 387 -16.35 17.12 -13.50
CA PRO A 387 -16.55 16.68 -14.88
C PRO A 387 -15.20 16.46 -15.55
N LEU A 388 -14.99 15.24 -16.07
CA LEU A 388 -13.77 14.85 -16.76
C LEU A 388 -14.01 14.88 -18.26
N GLU A 389 -13.38 15.83 -18.95
CA GLU A 389 -13.31 15.85 -20.41
C GLU A 389 -12.08 15.05 -20.86
N GLY A 390 -12.22 14.10 -21.79
CA GLY A 390 -11.13 13.24 -22.25
C GLY A 390 -11.11 11.86 -21.58
N THR A 391 -10.00 11.14 -21.76
CA THR A 391 -9.83 9.77 -21.26
C THR A 391 -8.82 9.77 -20.11
N LEU A 392 -9.24 9.27 -18.94
CA LEU A 392 -8.37 9.06 -17.80
C LEU A 392 -7.34 7.96 -18.12
N GLN A 393 -6.06 8.25 -17.88
CA GLN A 393 -4.96 7.31 -18.15
C GLN A 393 -4.33 6.76 -16.88
N SER A 394 -4.05 7.62 -15.90
CA SER A 394 -3.45 7.20 -14.65
C SER A 394 -3.99 7.99 -13.47
N MET A 395 -3.92 7.42 -12.29
CA MET A 395 -4.21 8.07 -11.02
C MET A 395 -3.23 7.58 -9.97
N ARG A 396 -2.82 8.46 -9.07
CA ARG A 396 -2.07 8.10 -7.88
C ARG A 396 -2.46 8.96 -6.68
N ALA A 397 -2.39 8.38 -5.49
CA ALA A 397 -2.49 9.15 -4.26
C ALA A 397 -1.17 9.85 -3.96
N LEU A 398 -1.25 11.06 -3.41
CA LEU A 398 -0.11 11.83 -2.94
C LEU A 398 0.09 11.63 -1.44
N ALA A 399 1.34 11.73 -0.99
CA ALA A 399 1.65 11.71 0.45
C ALA A 399 0.98 12.87 1.21
N SER A 400 0.71 13.98 0.55
CA SER A 400 -0.07 15.13 1.05
C SER A 400 -1.55 14.82 1.30
N GLY A 401 -2.03 13.66 0.84
CA GLY A 401 -3.44 13.26 0.91
C GLY A 401 -4.27 13.72 -0.28
N GLY A 402 -3.66 14.33 -1.28
CA GLY A 402 -4.28 14.65 -2.56
C GLY A 402 -4.20 13.50 -3.55
N VAL A 403 -4.58 13.78 -4.79
CA VAL A 403 -4.51 12.85 -5.91
C VAL A 403 -3.96 13.56 -7.14
N GLU A 404 -3.08 12.90 -7.85
CA GLU A 404 -2.73 13.27 -9.21
C GLU A 404 -3.34 12.29 -10.21
N PHE A 405 -3.75 12.82 -11.34
CA PHE A 405 -4.25 12.01 -12.43
C PHE A 405 -3.89 12.62 -13.78
N THR A 406 -3.74 11.76 -14.75
CA THR A 406 -3.49 12.15 -16.13
C THR A 406 -4.71 11.85 -17.00
N ARG A 407 -4.99 12.72 -17.96
CA ARG A 407 -6.02 12.49 -18.97
C ARG A 407 -5.51 12.82 -20.36
N VAL A 408 -5.96 12.04 -21.33
CA VAL A 408 -5.72 12.33 -22.74
C VAL A 408 -6.83 13.22 -23.28
N VAL A 409 -6.44 14.32 -23.90
CA VAL A 409 -7.30 15.25 -24.60
C VAL A 409 -6.87 15.37 -26.07
N SER A 410 -7.64 16.07 -26.89
CA SER A 410 -7.33 16.22 -28.32
C SER A 410 -5.98 16.90 -28.62
N GLY A 411 -5.35 17.53 -27.65
CA GLY A 411 -4.07 18.25 -27.78
C GLY A 411 -2.88 17.58 -27.12
N GLY A 412 -3.05 16.45 -26.46
CA GLY A 412 -1.98 15.78 -25.72
C GLY A 412 -2.44 15.15 -24.42
N LEU A 413 -1.52 15.00 -23.49
CA LEU A 413 -1.77 14.50 -22.16
C LEU A 413 -1.73 15.65 -21.15
N GLU A 414 -2.69 15.73 -20.27
CA GLU A 414 -2.74 16.71 -19.19
C GLU A 414 -2.51 16.03 -17.85
N LEU A 415 -1.65 16.60 -16.98
CA LEU A 415 -1.50 16.25 -15.58
C LEU A 415 -2.32 17.19 -14.72
N TRP A 416 -3.13 16.63 -13.86
CA TRP A 416 -3.99 17.34 -12.93
C TRP A 416 -3.72 16.91 -11.50
N ARG A 417 -3.87 17.85 -10.55
CA ARG A 417 -3.77 17.59 -9.11
C ARG A 417 -5.07 17.99 -8.43
N TRP A 418 -5.55 17.12 -7.56
CA TRP A 418 -6.71 17.36 -6.71
C TRP A 418 -6.27 17.27 -5.25
N ASP A 419 -6.03 18.43 -4.63
CA ASP A 419 -5.57 18.50 -3.25
C ASP A 419 -6.57 17.94 -2.26
N ALA A 420 -6.08 17.44 -1.11
CA ALA A 420 -6.89 16.84 -0.06
C ALA A 420 -8.05 17.76 0.42
N ALA A 421 -7.79 19.05 0.56
CA ALA A 421 -8.78 20.05 0.96
C ALA A 421 -9.47 20.73 -0.24
N GLY A 422 -9.05 20.41 -1.47
CA GLY A 422 -9.56 21.05 -2.69
C GLY A 422 -10.94 20.52 -3.09
N THR A 423 -11.76 21.42 -3.64
CA THR A 423 -13.08 21.07 -4.20
C THR A 423 -13.04 20.82 -5.69
N VAL A 424 -12.01 21.28 -6.36
CA VAL A 424 -11.76 21.11 -7.81
C VAL A 424 -10.29 20.81 -8.04
N PRO A 425 -9.95 19.98 -9.04
CA PRO A 425 -8.56 19.77 -9.42
C PRO A 425 -7.98 20.96 -10.18
N GLU A 426 -6.67 21.10 -10.14
CA GLU A 426 -5.89 22.11 -10.83
C GLU A 426 -5.02 21.48 -11.91
N LEU A 427 -4.89 22.13 -13.07
CA LEU A 427 -3.99 21.71 -14.14
C LEU A 427 -2.54 22.00 -13.72
N VAL A 428 -1.72 20.97 -13.69
CA VAL A 428 -0.30 21.07 -13.31
C VAL A 428 0.57 21.24 -14.57
N ALA A 429 0.39 20.36 -15.56
CA ALA A 429 1.22 20.35 -16.77
C ALA A 429 0.46 19.85 -17.99
N ILE A 430 0.94 20.19 -19.18
CA ILE A 430 0.50 19.65 -20.47
C ILE A 430 1.70 18.96 -21.13
N VAL A 431 1.56 17.69 -21.46
CA VAL A 431 2.57 16.89 -22.14
C VAL A 431 2.18 16.74 -23.61
N PRO A 432 3.04 17.07 -24.55
CA PRO A 432 2.75 16.96 -25.99
C PRO A 432 2.88 15.51 -26.48
N ALA A 433 2.17 14.58 -25.86
CA ALA A 433 2.17 13.17 -26.21
C ALA A 433 0.91 12.80 -26.99
N VAL A 434 1.07 12.33 -28.23
CA VAL A 434 -0.01 11.91 -29.12
C VAL A 434 -0.03 10.38 -29.19
N ASN A 435 -1.22 9.77 -29.26
CA ASN A 435 -1.40 8.30 -29.25
C ASN A 435 -0.84 7.62 -27.98
N THR A 436 -1.04 8.24 -26.83
CA THR A 436 -0.61 7.71 -25.54
C THR A 436 -1.32 6.38 -25.24
N LEU A 437 -0.55 5.34 -24.96
CA LEU A 437 -1.02 4.02 -24.57
C LEU A 437 -1.08 3.88 -23.05
N ASP A 438 -0.06 4.37 -22.36
CA ASP A 438 0.07 4.28 -20.91
C ASP A 438 0.90 5.43 -20.35
N VAL A 439 0.77 5.71 -19.05
CA VAL A 439 1.46 6.83 -18.38
C VAL A 439 1.84 6.44 -16.97
N VAL A 440 3.06 6.77 -16.58
CA VAL A 440 3.51 6.72 -15.20
C VAL A 440 4.06 8.07 -14.76
N ILE A 441 3.86 8.43 -13.50
CA ILE A 441 4.43 9.61 -12.88
C ILE A 441 5.56 9.14 -11.97
N VAL A 442 6.78 9.63 -12.23
CA VAL A 442 8.00 9.24 -11.53
C VAL A 442 8.42 10.35 -10.58
N ASN A 443 8.65 9.98 -9.32
CA ASN A 443 9.30 10.86 -8.33
C ASN A 443 10.80 10.55 -8.35
N GLU A 444 11.61 11.57 -8.54
CA GLU A 444 13.08 11.44 -8.44
C GLU A 444 13.56 11.62 -6.99
#